data_4174b07f207ef73a1d22231f5c3f1863
#
_entry.id   4174b07f207ef73a1d22231f5c3f1863
#
_cell.length_a   1.000
_cell.length_b   1.000
_cell.length_c   1.000
_cell.angle_alpha   90.00
_cell.angle_beta   90.00
_cell.angle_gamma   90.00
#
_symmetry.space_group_name_H-M   'P 1'
#
loop_
_entity.id
_entity.type
_entity.pdbx_description
1 polymer ?
#
loop_
_entity_poly.entity_id
_entity_poly.type
_entity_poly.pdbx_seq_one_letter_code
_entity_poly.pdbx_strand_id
1 'polypeptide(L)'
;MDQAKVKVIQDWPEPRKVKDVQSLLSFTNFYCHFIFNYSNIVVPLTRLTHKGIAFQFTDKAHAAFTTLKEAFTTAPVLTHWIPDCPIVIETDASNYALAAILSIITEDDQLHPVTFHSHSFSASELNYDIHD
;
A
#
# COMPACT_ATOMS: atom_id res chain seq x y z
N MET A 1 1.60 9.61 -7.36
CA MET A 1 1.55 8.20 -7.80
C MET A 1 1.41 8.15 -9.31
N ASP A 2 1.97 7.12 -9.94
CA ASP A 2 1.89 6.94 -11.39
C ASP A 2 0.44 6.83 -11.87
N GLN A 3 0.08 7.56 -12.90
CA GLN A 3 -1.28 7.55 -13.46
C GLN A 3 -1.70 6.15 -13.92
N ALA A 4 -0.78 5.35 -14.45
CA ALA A 4 -1.07 3.99 -14.86
C ALA A 4 -1.49 3.12 -13.68
N LYS A 5 -0.88 3.30 -12.50
CA LYS A 5 -1.23 2.56 -11.28
C LYS A 5 -2.57 3.00 -10.71
N VAL A 6 -2.86 4.29 -10.78
CA VAL A 6 -4.16 4.83 -10.37
C VAL A 6 -5.27 4.21 -11.23
N LYS A 7 -5.06 4.14 -12.53
CA LYS A 7 -6.04 3.54 -13.44
C LYS A 7 -6.27 2.06 -13.12
N VAL A 8 -5.22 1.31 -12.81
CA VAL A 8 -5.33 -0.11 -12.46
C VAL A 8 -6.27 -0.29 -11.26
N ILE A 9 -6.10 0.52 -10.21
CA ILE A 9 -6.95 0.41 -9.03
C ILE A 9 -8.37 0.89 -9.30
N GLN A 10 -8.56 1.92 -10.11
CA GLN A 10 -9.88 2.42 -10.46
C GLN A 10 -10.71 1.38 -11.21
N ASP A 11 -10.05 0.60 -12.07
CA ASP A 11 -10.70 -0.44 -12.86
C ASP A 11 -10.73 -1.80 -12.16
N TRP A 12 -10.22 -1.88 -10.92
CA TRP A 12 -10.15 -3.15 -10.20
C TRP A 12 -11.53 -3.70 -9.92
N PRO A 13 -11.80 -4.97 -10.30
CA PRO A 13 -13.12 -5.55 -10.08
C PRO A 13 -13.38 -5.84 -8.60
N GLU A 14 -14.66 -5.85 -8.23
CA GLU A 14 -15.06 -6.19 -6.87
C GLU A 14 -14.62 -7.61 -6.52
N PRO A 15 -13.97 -7.80 -5.37
CA PRO A 15 -13.55 -9.12 -4.94
C PRO A 15 -14.72 -10.09 -4.75
N ARG A 16 -14.58 -11.31 -5.24
CA ARG A 16 -15.60 -12.35 -5.13
C ARG A 16 -15.19 -13.51 -4.25
N LYS A 17 -13.91 -13.59 -3.87
CA LYS A 17 -13.37 -14.66 -3.03
C LYS A 17 -12.16 -14.13 -2.26
N VAL A 18 -11.69 -14.91 -1.29
CA VAL A 18 -10.55 -14.53 -0.44
C VAL A 18 -9.31 -14.21 -1.26
N LYS A 19 -9.02 -15.00 -2.29
CA LYS A 19 -7.86 -14.75 -3.15
C LYS A 19 -7.93 -13.38 -3.84
N ASP A 20 -9.12 -12.95 -4.24
CA ASP A 20 -9.31 -11.65 -4.87
C ASP A 20 -9.00 -10.51 -3.89
N VAL A 21 -9.42 -10.66 -2.63
CA VAL A 21 -9.10 -9.70 -1.58
C VAL A 21 -7.59 -9.68 -1.32
N GLN A 22 -6.96 -10.83 -1.24
CA GLN A 22 -5.51 -10.93 -1.02
C GLN A 22 -4.74 -10.27 -2.15
N SER A 23 -5.17 -10.44 -3.40
CA SER A 23 -4.54 -9.81 -4.55
C SER A 23 -4.68 -8.28 -4.49
N LEU A 24 -5.86 -7.80 -4.15
CA LEU A 24 -6.11 -6.36 -3.98
C LEU A 24 -5.22 -5.78 -2.89
N LEU A 25 -5.18 -6.42 -1.72
CA LEU A 25 -4.39 -5.94 -0.59
C LEU A 25 -2.90 -5.99 -0.88
N SER A 26 -2.42 -7.00 -1.61
CA SER A 26 -1.03 -7.07 -2.03
C SER A 26 -0.65 -5.89 -2.94
N PHE A 27 -1.52 -5.58 -3.90
CA PHE A 27 -1.30 -4.44 -4.78
C PHE A 27 -1.32 -3.12 -4.01
N THR A 28 -2.33 -2.90 -3.18
CA THR A 28 -2.49 -1.63 -2.48
C THR A 28 -1.47 -1.46 -1.35
N ASN A 29 -1.06 -2.55 -0.71
CA ASN A 29 -0.05 -2.51 0.33
C ASN A 29 1.31 -2.03 -0.20
N PHE A 30 1.59 -2.30 -1.47
CA PHE A 30 2.81 -1.80 -2.13
C PHE A 30 2.87 -0.27 -2.11
N TYR A 31 1.72 0.39 -2.11
CA TYR A 31 1.60 1.85 -2.16
C TYR A 31 1.04 2.45 -0.86
N CYS A 32 0.99 1.69 0.23
CA CYS A 32 0.30 2.10 1.46
C CYS A 32 0.84 3.40 2.07
N HIS A 33 2.12 3.71 1.87
CA HIS A 33 2.73 4.94 2.40
C HIS A 33 2.21 6.21 1.72
N PHE A 34 1.60 6.09 0.55
CA PHE A 34 1.01 7.23 -0.15
C PHE A 34 -0.45 7.46 0.23
N ILE A 35 -1.02 6.58 1.05
CA ILE A 35 -2.44 6.61 1.40
C ILE A 35 -2.58 6.97 2.87
N PHE A 36 -3.18 8.12 3.15
CA PHE A 36 -3.46 8.51 4.52
C PHE A 36 -4.45 7.54 5.15
N ASN A 37 -4.12 7.09 6.36
CA ASN A 37 -5.00 6.22 7.15
C ASN A 37 -5.26 4.84 6.52
N TYR A 38 -4.34 4.36 5.69
CA TYR A 38 -4.48 3.11 4.95
C TYR A 38 -4.88 1.93 5.85
N SER A 39 -4.23 1.77 6.99
CA SER A 39 -4.47 0.64 7.89
C SER A 39 -5.93 0.56 8.34
N ASN A 40 -6.55 1.70 8.62
CA ASN A 40 -7.94 1.75 9.03
C ASN A 40 -8.90 1.52 7.86
N ILE A 41 -8.55 2.04 6.69
CA ILE A 41 -9.37 1.88 5.49
C ILE A 41 -9.54 0.40 5.14
N VAL A 42 -8.47 -0.39 5.23
CA VAL A 42 -8.48 -1.78 4.77
C VAL A 42 -8.95 -2.80 5.81
N VAL A 43 -9.24 -2.38 7.05
CA VAL A 43 -9.66 -3.32 8.11
C VAL A 43 -10.82 -4.22 7.68
N PRO A 44 -11.94 -3.71 7.10
CA PRO A 44 -13.03 -4.59 6.69
C PRO A 44 -12.65 -5.59 5.61
N LEU A 45 -11.68 -5.23 4.75
CA LEU A 45 -11.18 -6.13 3.71
C LEU A 45 -10.24 -7.17 4.31
N THR A 46 -9.35 -6.76 5.21
CA THR A 46 -8.40 -7.67 5.85
C THR A 46 -9.12 -8.76 6.65
N ARG A 47 -10.22 -8.41 7.29
CA ARG A 47 -11.03 -9.38 8.05
C ARG A 47 -11.52 -10.53 7.19
N LEU A 48 -11.80 -10.30 5.92
CA LEU A 48 -12.28 -11.32 5.00
C LEU A 48 -11.23 -12.38 4.68
N THR A 49 -9.95 -12.11 4.98
CA THR A 49 -8.85 -13.05 4.73
C THR A 49 -8.58 -13.96 5.92
N HIS A 50 -9.21 -13.76 7.06
CA HIS A 50 -8.97 -14.54 8.26
C HIS A 50 -9.59 -15.93 8.15
N LYS A 51 -8.88 -16.93 8.71
CA LYS A 51 -9.38 -18.30 8.75
C LYS A 51 -10.65 -18.39 9.59
N GLY A 52 -11.59 -19.23 9.16
CA GLY A 52 -12.82 -19.47 9.87
C GLY A 52 -13.90 -18.43 9.62
N ILE A 53 -13.64 -17.41 8.82
CA ILE A 53 -14.64 -16.42 8.43
C ILE A 53 -15.14 -16.76 7.04
N ALA A 54 -16.45 -16.93 6.89
CA ALA A 54 -17.07 -17.14 5.59
C ALA A 54 -16.92 -15.89 4.74
N PHE A 55 -16.55 -16.06 3.48
CA PHE A 55 -16.43 -14.93 2.58
C PHE A 55 -17.80 -14.33 2.31
N GLN A 56 -17.97 -13.07 2.71
CA GLN A 56 -19.18 -12.31 2.43
C GLN A 56 -18.78 -10.85 2.24
N PHE A 57 -19.00 -10.32 1.05
CA PHE A 57 -18.63 -8.94 0.73
C PHE A 57 -19.70 -8.00 1.25
N THR A 58 -19.58 -7.62 2.51
CA THR A 58 -20.55 -6.81 3.24
C THR A 58 -20.55 -5.36 2.75
N ASP A 59 -21.55 -4.58 3.21
CA ASP A 59 -21.59 -3.15 2.92
C ASP A 59 -20.34 -2.43 3.45
N LYS A 60 -19.83 -2.85 4.60
CA LYS A 60 -18.58 -2.29 5.16
C LYS A 60 -17.39 -2.58 4.27
N ALA A 61 -17.30 -3.80 3.74
CA ALA A 61 -16.22 -4.17 2.81
C ALA A 61 -16.34 -3.38 1.50
N HIS A 62 -17.55 -3.21 1.00
CA HIS A 62 -17.78 -2.41 -0.21
C HIS A 62 -17.41 -0.95 0.00
N ALA A 63 -17.78 -0.37 1.13
CA ALA A 63 -17.40 1.00 1.48
C ALA A 63 -15.88 1.15 1.58
N ALA A 64 -15.19 0.17 2.20
CA ALA A 64 -13.74 0.16 2.29
C ALA A 64 -13.09 0.10 0.90
N PHE A 65 -13.62 -0.73 0.02
CA PHE A 65 -13.13 -0.86 -1.35
C PHE A 65 -13.26 0.46 -2.12
N THR A 66 -14.42 1.11 -2.02
CA THR A 66 -14.66 2.42 -2.65
C THR A 66 -13.75 3.50 -2.09
N THR A 67 -13.60 3.56 -0.76
CA THR A 67 -12.72 4.52 -0.09
C THR A 67 -11.28 4.33 -0.53
N LEU A 68 -10.84 3.07 -0.64
CA LEU A 68 -9.48 2.75 -1.08
C LEU A 68 -9.23 3.25 -2.50
N LYS A 69 -10.17 3.04 -3.42
CA LYS A 69 -10.07 3.54 -4.79
C LYS A 69 -9.96 5.07 -4.83
N GLU A 70 -10.77 5.76 -4.05
CA GLU A 70 -10.74 7.22 -3.96
C GLU A 70 -9.41 7.72 -3.41
N ALA A 71 -8.89 7.04 -2.38
CA ALA A 71 -7.62 7.41 -1.77
C ALA A 71 -6.47 7.31 -2.78
N PHE A 72 -6.47 6.29 -3.64
CA PHE A 72 -5.47 6.17 -4.71
C PHE A 72 -5.57 7.30 -5.71
N THR A 73 -6.76 7.76 -6.01
CA THR A 73 -6.97 8.87 -6.95
C THR A 73 -6.38 10.18 -6.42
N THR A 74 -6.39 10.37 -5.10
CA THR A 74 -5.89 11.60 -4.45
C THR A 74 -4.47 11.46 -3.92
N ALA A 75 -3.83 10.29 -4.08
CA ALA A 75 -2.48 10.05 -3.59
C ALA A 75 -1.47 10.98 -4.27
N PRO A 76 -0.38 11.36 -3.56
CA PRO A 76 0.60 12.28 -4.14
C PRO A 76 1.32 11.67 -5.34
N VAL A 77 1.63 12.51 -6.31
CA VAL A 77 2.44 12.13 -7.48
C VAL A 77 3.90 12.12 -7.06
N LEU A 78 4.67 11.16 -7.59
CA LEU A 78 6.12 11.12 -7.35
C LEU A 78 6.78 12.35 -7.99
N THR A 79 7.72 12.95 -7.24
CA THR A 79 8.45 14.12 -7.73
C THR A 79 9.77 13.68 -8.38
N HIS A 80 10.32 14.53 -9.22
CA HIS A 80 11.64 14.28 -9.78
C HIS A 80 12.71 14.54 -8.73
N TRP A 81 13.83 13.80 -8.84
CA TRP A 81 14.99 14.04 -8.00
C TRP A 81 15.52 15.46 -8.21
N ILE A 82 15.74 16.17 -7.11
CA ILE A 82 16.34 17.51 -7.13
C ILE A 82 17.61 17.45 -6.29
N PRO A 83 18.80 17.73 -6.89
CA PRO A 83 20.05 17.75 -6.14
C PRO A 83 20.04 18.79 -5.03
N ASP A 84 20.82 18.54 -3.98
CA ASP A 84 21.05 19.44 -2.85
C ASP A 84 19.84 19.64 -1.93
N CYS A 85 18.74 18.91 -2.14
CA CYS A 85 17.64 18.88 -1.19
C CYS A 85 17.92 17.85 -0.10
N PRO A 86 17.53 18.11 1.17
CA PRO A 86 17.61 17.10 2.21
C PRO A 86 16.83 15.85 1.84
N ILE A 87 17.39 14.70 2.17
CA ILE A 87 16.79 13.39 1.86
C ILE A 87 16.25 12.78 3.13
N VAL A 88 15.04 12.22 3.06
CA VAL A 88 14.45 11.42 4.13
C VAL A 88 14.12 10.04 3.58
N ILE A 89 14.61 9.02 4.24
CA ILE A 89 14.31 7.63 3.89
C ILE A 89 13.44 7.06 5.01
N GLU A 90 12.25 6.62 4.65
CA GLU A 90 11.33 5.97 5.57
C GLU A 90 11.23 4.50 5.20
N THR A 91 11.34 3.63 6.19
CA THR A 91 11.22 2.19 6.00
C THR A 91 10.12 1.63 6.87
N ASP A 92 9.45 0.62 6.35
CA ASP A 92 8.44 -0.12 7.07
C ASP A 92 8.58 -1.60 6.74
N ALA A 93 8.55 -2.44 7.77
CA ALA A 93 8.70 -3.87 7.60
C ALA A 93 7.51 -4.59 8.20
N SER A 94 7.02 -5.59 7.49
CA SER A 94 6.01 -6.53 7.98
C SER A 94 6.61 -7.93 7.97
N ASN A 95 5.80 -8.93 8.37
CA ASN A 95 6.25 -10.31 8.33
C ASN A 95 6.45 -10.82 6.89
N TYR A 96 6.00 -10.09 5.89
CA TYR A 96 5.98 -10.55 4.50
C TYR A 96 6.81 -9.69 3.57
N ALA A 97 7.04 -8.44 3.90
CA ALA A 97 7.66 -7.50 2.99
C ALA A 97 8.37 -6.36 3.71
N LEU A 98 9.34 -5.79 3.02
CA LEU A 98 9.99 -4.54 3.40
C LEU A 98 9.65 -3.48 2.37
N ALA A 99 9.24 -2.31 2.83
CA ALA A 99 9.00 -1.17 1.97
C ALA A 99 9.88 0.00 2.38
N ALA A 100 10.34 0.76 1.40
CA ALA A 100 11.13 1.96 1.63
C ALA A 100 10.68 3.07 0.71
N ILE A 101 10.62 4.29 1.25
CA ILE A 101 10.31 5.49 0.49
C ILE A 101 11.46 6.47 0.64
N LEU A 102 12.01 6.91 -0.48
CA LEU A 102 12.96 8.00 -0.51
C LEU A 102 12.22 9.28 -0.88
N SER A 103 12.27 10.27 0.01
CA SER A 103 11.64 11.57 -0.20
C SER A 103 12.67 12.69 -0.10
N ILE A 104 12.35 13.83 -0.66
CA ILE A 104 13.16 15.04 -0.51
C ILE A 104 12.34 16.13 0.14
N ILE A 105 13.03 17.04 0.82
CA ILE A 105 12.42 18.25 1.38
C ILE A 105 12.74 19.38 0.40
N THR A 106 11.69 19.96 -0.17
CA THR A 106 11.83 21.05 -1.13
C THR A 106 11.68 22.39 -0.46
N GLU A 107 11.73 23.48 -1.25
CA GLU A 107 11.65 24.85 -0.75
C GLU A 107 10.37 25.15 0.03
N ASP A 108 9.31 24.41 -0.22
CA ASP A 108 8.05 24.53 0.53
C ASP A 108 8.11 23.87 1.93
N ASP A 109 9.29 23.34 2.31
CA ASP A 109 9.54 22.66 3.60
C ASP A 109 8.66 21.42 3.81
N GLN A 110 8.24 20.80 2.72
CA GLN A 110 7.42 19.59 2.75
C GLN A 110 8.13 18.41 2.12
N LEU A 111 7.77 17.21 2.59
CA LEU A 111 8.28 15.96 2.02
C LEU A 111 7.59 15.66 0.69
N HIS A 112 8.41 15.37 -0.31
CA HIS A 112 7.93 14.94 -1.63
C HIS A 112 8.54 13.59 -1.98
N PRO A 113 7.73 12.54 -2.12
CA PRO A 113 8.26 11.22 -2.48
C PRO A 113 8.90 11.24 -3.86
N VAL A 114 10.09 10.65 -3.97
CA VAL A 114 10.84 10.53 -5.23
C VAL A 114 10.74 9.12 -5.77
N THR A 115 10.95 8.14 -4.91
CA THR A 115 10.90 6.74 -5.33
C THR A 115 10.39 5.86 -4.19
N PHE A 116 9.80 4.76 -4.58
CA PHE A 116 9.26 3.77 -3.67
C PHE A 116 9.82 2.40 -4.04
N HIS A 117 10.25 1.64 -3.05
CA HIS A 117 10.75 0.29 -3.24
C HIS A 117 10.08 -0.66 -2.27
N SER A 118 9.74 -1.85 -2.75
CA SER A 118 9.19 -2.90 -1.91
C SER A 118 9.84 -4.23 -2.27
N HIS A 119 10.10 -5.03 -1.25
CA HIS A 119 10.70 -6.35 -1.40
C HIS A 119 9.88 -7.35 -0.59
N SER A 120 9.36 -8.37 -1.26
CA SER A 120 8.65 -9.47 -0.60
C SER A 120 9.66 -10.50 -0.12
N PHE A 121 9.56 -10.91 1.14
CA PHE A 121 10.48 -11.88 1.70
C PHE A 121 10.25 -13.27 1.11
N SER A 122 11.35 -13.96 0.80
CA SER A 122 11.33 -15.38 0.48
C SER A 122 11.10 -16.21 1.76
N ALA A 123 10.81 -17.50 1.59
CA ALA A 123 10.67 -18.40 2.74
C ALA A 123 11.95 -18.43 3.61
N SER A 124 13.12 -18.38 2.98
CA SER A 124 14.40 -18.34 3.70
C SER A 124 14.55 -17.05 4.50
N GLU A 125 14.17 -15.93 3.93
CA GLU A 125 14.24 -14.62 4.58
C GLU A 125 13.27 -14.53 5.76
N LEU A 126 12.08 -15.11 5.62
CA LEU A 126 11.10 -15.17 6.70
C LEU A 126 11.61 -15.98 7.89
N ASN A 127 12.27 -17.11 7.63
CA ASN A 127 12.86 -17.94 8.67
C ASN A 127 14.01 -17.21 9.38
N TYR A 128 14.79 -16.44 8.65
CA TYR A 128 15.88 -15.65 9.21
C TYR A 128 15.35 -14.55 10.13
N ASP A 129 14.27 -13.93 9.72
CA ASP A 129 13.66 -12.80 10.45
C ASP A 129 13.08 -13.23 11.81
N ILE A 130 12.64 -14.46 11.94
CA ILE A 130 12.11 -15.01 13.20
C ILE A 130 13.16 -15.03 14.31
N HIS A 131 14.43 -15.05 13.98
CA HIS A 131 15.52 -15.14 14.94
C HIS A 131 16.08 -13.80 15.36
N ASP A 132 15.59 -12.74 14.80
CA ASP A 132 15.93 -11.39 15.20
C ASP A 132 15.03 -10.95 16.37
#